data_547e3e3871f725525e0e57a4b4a9b6f7
#
_entry.id   547e3e3871f725525e0e57a4b4a9b6f7
#
_cell.length_a   1.000
_cell.length_b   1.000
_cell.length_c   1.000
_cell.angle_alpha   90.00
_cell.angle_beta   90.00
_cell.angle_gamma   90.00
#
_symmetry.space_group_name_H-M   'P 1'
#
loop_
_entity.id
_entity.type
_entity.pdbx_description
1 polymer ?
#
loop_
_entity_poly.entity_id
_entity_poly.type
_entity_poly.pdbx_seq_one_letter_code
_entity_poly.pdbx_strand_id
1 'polypeptide(L)'
;MCRVVLGCRTIAAKRSRNGTQHCIIVNCPAGFCAVAIGPEFEHHPAFPEGVNTEFVYIESPTSVVMRVWERGSGETFACGTGSCATVAALVLRGVCPRNVPVDVHLLGGTLSITITADDDILMTGPAETAFVGCVEV
;
A
#
# COMPACT_ATOMS: atom_id res chain seq x y z
N MET A 1 -22.29 -5.32 6.62
CA MET A 1 -21.62 -5.96 7.79
C MET A 1 -20.29 -6.49 7.28
N CYS A 2 -19.21 -5.71 7.45
CA CYS A 2 -17.89 -6.11 6.95
C CYS A 2 -17.47 -7.41 7.62
N ARG A 3 -17.36 -8.50 6.86
CA ARG A 3 -16.75 -9.74 7.35
C ARG A 3 -15.25 -9.44 7.53
N VAL A 4 -14.88 -9.05 8.75
CA VAL A 4 -13.47 -9.02 9.15
C VAL A 4 -12.95 -10.44 9.00
N VAL A 5 -12.07 -10.66 8.04
CA VAL A 5 -11.30 -11.91 7.96
C VAL A 5 -10.61 -12.07 9.30
N LEU A 6 -10.87 -13.18 9.99
CA LEU A 6 -10.37 -13.46 11.34
C LEU A 6 -8.86 -13.17 11.41
N GLY A 7 -8.47 -12.18 12.21
CA GLY A 7 -7.09 -11.76 12.41
C GLY A 7 -6.64 -10.49 11.69
N CYS A 8 -7.31 -10.04 10.62
CA CYS A 8 -6.99 -8.78 9.96
C CYS A 8 -7.55 -7.58 10.75
N ARG A 9 -6.76 -6.50 10.85
CA ARG A 9 -7.20 -5.25 11.48
C ARG A 9 -7.04 -4.10 10.51
N THR A 10 -8.10 -3.32 10.32
CA THR A 10 -8.00 -2.02 9.63
C THR A 10 -7.22 -1.06 10.52
N ILE A 11 -6.11 -0.53 10.01
CA ILE A 11 -5.27 0.41 10.77
C ILE A 11 -5.64 1.86 10.47
N ALA A 12 -5.88 2.20 9.21
CA ALA A 12 -6.15 3.56 8.82
C ALA A 12 -6.91 3.63 7.50
N ALA A 13 -7.79 4.64 7.41
CA ALA A 13 -8.23 5.20 6.14
C ALA A 13 -7.64 6.62 6.09
N LYS A 14 -6.72 6.89 5.16
CA LYS A 14 -6.07 8.19 5.03
C LYS A 14 -6.24 8.71 3.60
N ARG A 15 -6.56 9.99 3.50
CA ARG A 15 -6.60 10.71 2.22
C ARG A 15 -5.20 11.23 1.92
N SER A 16 -4.63 10.87 0.78
CA SER A 16 -3.38 11.44 0.30
C SER A 16 -3.58 12.89 -0.15
N ARG A 17 -2.49 13.66 -0.33
CA ARG A 17 -2.57 15.05 -0.80
C ARG A 17 -3.23 15.19 -2.18
N ASN A 18 -3.17 14.17 -3.03
CA ASN A 18 -3.84 14.11 -4.34
C ASN A 18 -5.31 13.66 -4.27
N GLY A 19 -5.88 13.51 -3.09
CA GLY A 19 -7.28 13.15 -2.88
C GLY A 19 -7.58 11.65 -2.84
N THR A 20 -6.61 10.77 -3.12
CA THR A 20 -6.81 9.32 -3.07
C THR A 20 -6.94 8.85 -1.61
N GLN A 21 -7.95 8.05 -1.33
CA GLN A 21 -8.13 7.40 -0.03
C GLN A 21 -7.45 6.04 -0.04
N HIS A 22 -6.79 5.71 1.07
CA HIS A 22 -6.13 4.43 1.29
C HIS A 22 -6.67 3.76 2.56
N CYS A 23 -7.07 2.50 2.45
CA CYS A 23 -7.50 1.66 3.58
C CYS A 23 -6.45 0.57 3.80
N ILE A 24 -5.72 0.65 4.91
CA ILE A 24 -4.63 -0.27 5.22
C ILE A 24 -5.13 -1.35 6.17
N ILE A 25 -5.05 -2.61 5.74
CA ILE A 25 -5.46 -3.80 6.47
C ILE A 25 -4.23 -4.63 6.78
N VAL A 26 -3.92 -4.78 8.04
CA VAL A 26 -2.74 -5.54 8.50
C VAL A 26 -3.10 -6.91 9.04
N ASN A 27 -2.06 -7.72 9.25
CA ASN A 27 -2.13 -9.12 9.67
C ASN A 27 -2.89 -10.00 8.66
N CYS A 28 -2.87 -9.61 7.37
CA CYS A 28 -3.29 -10.51 6.32
C CYS A 28 -2.35 -11.72 6.29
N PRO A 29 -2.84 -12.94 6.08
CA PRO A 29 -1.96 -14.08 5.89
C PRO A 29 -1.02 -13.89 4.71
N ALA A 30 0.20 -14.45 4.80
CA ALA A 30 1.08 -14.53 3.63
C ALA A 30 0.35 -15.22 2.47
N GLY A 31 0.43 -14.65 1.26
CA GLY A 31 -0.29 -15.16 0.08
C GLY A 31 -1.77 -14.78 0.01
N PHE A 32 -2.23 -13.80 0.82
CA PHE A 32 -3.60 -13.29 0.76
C PHE A 32 -3.98 -12.85 -0.66
N CYS A 33 -5.18 -13.20 -1.09
CA CYS A 33 -5.71 -12.85 -2.41
C CYS A 33 -6.56 -11.57 -2.32
N ALA A 34 -6.02 -10.44 -2.80
CA ALA A 34 -6.72 -9.15 -2.79
C ALA A 34 -7.97 -9.15 -3.69
N VAL A 35 -7.98 -9.96 -4.75
CA VAL A 35 -9.10 -10.08 -5.70
C VAL A 35 -10.36 -10.59 -5.01
N ALA A 36 -10.21 -11.42 -3.96
CA ALA A 36 -11.36 -12.06 -3.31
C ALA A 36 -12.25 -11.07 -2.55
N ILE A 37 -11.69 -10.00 -1.98
CA ILE A 37 -12.45 -9.04 -1.16
C ILE A 37 -12.20 -7.58 -1.52
N GLY A 38 -11.26 -7.28 -2.42
CA GLY A 38 -10.96 -5.92 -2.87
C GLY A 38 -12.19 -5.14 -3.34
N PRO A 39 -13.07 -5.73 -4.18
CA PRO A 39 -14.30 -5.07 -4.65
C PRO A 39 -15.24 -4.66 -3.50
N GLU A 40 -15.31 -5.45 -2.43
CA GLU A 40 -16.18 -5.14 -1.28
C GLU A 40 -15.70 -3.88 -0.53
N PHE A 41 -14.37 -3.67 -0.46
CA PHE A 41 -13.81 -2.45 0.13
C PHE A 41 -13.98 -1.26 -0.79
N GLU A 42 -13.67 -1.40 -2.08
CA GLU A 42 -13.77 -0.32 -3.06
C GLU A 42 -15.17 0.31 -3.08
N HIS A 43 -16.21 -0.53 -3.04
CA HIS A 43 -17.61 -0.09 -3.11
C HIS A 43 -18.30 0.01 -1.75
N HIS A 44 -17.54 -0.03 -0.64
CA HIS A 44 -18.12 0.05 0.68
C HIS A 44 -18.74 1.43 0.94
N PRO A 45 -19.96 1.53 1.52
CA PRO A 45 -20.65 2.81 1.76
C PRO A 45 -19.85 3.84 2.58
N ALA A 46 -18.89 3.41 3.39
CA ALA A 46 -17.99 4.31 4.11
C ALA A 46 -17.03 5.09 3.19
N PHE A 47 -16.87 4.67 1.92
CA PHE A 47 -16.00 5.28 0.93
C PHE A 47 -16.81 5.63 -0.34
N PRO A 48 -17.64 6.67 -0.31
CA PRO A 48 -18.55 6.98 -1.43
C PRO A 48 -17.84 7.31 -2.75
N GLU A 49 -16.57 7.70 -2.69
CA GLU A 49 -15.72 7.93 -3.88
C GLU A 49 -14.83 6.72 -4.21
N GLY A 50 -15.05 5.59 -3.54
CA GLY A 50 -14.19 4.42 -3.62
C GLY A 50 -12.87 4.60 -2.85
N VAL A 51 -12.13 3.52 -2.67
CA VAL A 51 -10.89 3.48 -1.87
C VAL A 51 -9.89 2.50 -2.48
N ASN A 52 -8.62 2.84 -2.40
CA ASN A 52 -7.55 1.86 -2.59
C ASN A 52 -7.39 1.06 -1.29
N THR A 53 -7.23 -0.24 -1.39
CA THR A 53 -7.08 -1.09 -0.21
C THR A 53 -5.78 -1.86 -0.26
N GLU A 54 -4.95 -1.64 0.75
CA GLU A 54 -3.66 -2.28 0.93
C GLU A 54 -3.79 -3.41 1.96
N PHE A 55 -3.55 -4.64 1.51
CA PHE A 55 -3.55 -5.85 2.33
C PHE A 55 -2.12 -6.18 2.71
N VAL A 56 -1.79 -6.07 3.98
CA VAL A 56 -0.41 -6.05 4.48
C VAL A 56 -0.15 -7.23 5.41
N TYR A 57 0.91 -7.97 5.10
CA TYR A 57 1.55 -8.94 5.98
C TYR A 57 2.87 -8.36 6.48
N ILE A 58 3.04 -8.27 7.81
CA ILE A 58 4.24 -7.72 8.43
C ILE A 58 5.22 -8.87 8.67
N GLU A 59 6.34 -8.88 7.95
CA GLU A 59 7.41 -9.86 8.14
C GLU A 59 8.35 -9.47 9.28
N SER A 60 8.69 -8.17 9.33
CA SER A 60 9.55 -7.58 10.36
C SER A 60 9.24 -6.08 10.48
N PRO A 61 9.84 -5.36 11.45
CA PRO A 61 9.71 -3.91 11.54
C PRO A 61 10.20 -3.13 10.30
N THR A 62 11.01 -3.76 9.45
CA THR A 62 11.60 -3.14 8.25
C THR A 62 11.25 -3.87 6.94
N SER A 63 10.34 -4.85 6.99
CA SER A 63 9.92 -5.63 5.82
C SER A 63 8.45 -5.98 5.89
N VAL A 64 7.71 -5.64 4.83
CA VAL A 64 6.28 -5.97 4.70
C VAL A 64 5.98 -6.50 3.31
N VAL A 65 5.06 -7.44 3.21
CA VAL A 65 4.49 -7.89 1.93
C VAL A 65 3.13 -7.23 1.76
N MET A 66 2.89 -6.64 0.59
CA MET A 66 1.67 -5.90 0.31
C MET A 66 1.03 -6.37 -0.99
N ARG A 67 -0.28 -6.59 -0.94
CA ARG A 67 -1.16 -6.70 -2.11
C ARG A 67 -2.07 -5.49 -2.12
N VAL A 68 -2.38 -4.95 -3.29
CA VAL A 68 -3.19 -3.76 -3.40
C VAL A 68 -4.34 -3.96 -4.38
N TRP A 69 -5.51 -3.51 -3.96
CA TRP A 69 -6.67 -3.31 -4.82
C TRP A 69 -6.85 -1.81 -5.03
N GLU A 70 -6.64 -1.36 -6.27
CA GLU A 70 -6.77 0.05 -6.61
C GLU A 70 -8.16 0.37 -7.16
N ARG A 71 -8.71 1.47 -6.70
CA ARG A 71 -10.00 2.00 -7.12
C ARG A 71 -10.05 2.18 -8.65
N GLY A 72 -11.01 1.53 -9.29
CA GLY A 72 -11.22 1.58 -10.74
C GLY A 72 -10.26 0.74 -11.58
N SER A 73 -9.25 0.10 -10.95
CA SER A 73 -8.24 -0.68 -11.68
C SER A 73 -8.17 -2.14 -11.22
N GLY A 74 -8.66 -2.44 -10.01
CA GLY A 74 -8.56 -3.77 -9.45
C GLY A 74 -7.19 -4.04 -8.83
N GLU A 75 -6.78 -5.31 -8.75
CA GLU A 75 -5.47 -5.65 -8.23
C GLU A 75 -4.37 -5.26 -9.22
N THR A 76 -3.41 -4.48 -8.75
CA THR A 76 -2.26 -3.99 -9.54
C THR A 76 -0.95 -4.56 -9.01
N PHE A 77 0.08 -4.53 -9.87
CA PHE A 77 1.41 -5.05 -9.51
C PHE A 77 2.16 -4.17 -8.52
N ALA A 78 1.88 -2.87 -8.50
CA ALA A 78 2.51 -1.92 -7.59
C ALA A 78 1.66 -0.66 -7.43
N CYS A 79 1.69 -0.08 -6.23
CA CYS A 79 1.08 1.22 -5.92
C CYS A 79 2.03 2.00 -5.00
N GLY A 80 2.69 3.02 -5.56
CA GLY A 80 3.65 3.84 -4.81
C GLY A 80 3.00 4.61 -3.67
N THR A 81 1.84 5.23 -3.92
CA THR A 81 1.10 5.98 -2.88
C THR A 81 0.55 5.07 -1.79
N GLY A 82 0.10 3.85 -2.16
CA GLY A 82 -0.33 2.83 -1.21
C GLY A 82 0.82 2.33 -0.34
N SER A 83 2.01 2.11 -0.91
CA SER A 83 3.22 1.76 -0.16
C SER A 83 3.60 2.84 0.85
N CYS A 84 3.61 4.11 0.42
CA CYS A 84 3.86 5.26 1.30
C CYS A 84 2.82 5.34 2.44
N ALA A 85 1.54 5.20 2.11
CA ALA A 85 0.46 5.23 3.11
C ALA A 85 0.58 4.09 4.12
N THR A 86 0.93 2.89 3.64
CA THR A 86 1.14 1.70 4.48
C THR A 86 2.27 1.94 5.48
N VAL A 87 3.47 2.31 5.03
CA VAL A 87 4.61 2.53 5.93
C VAL A 87 4.33 3.69 6.90
N ALA A 88 3.72 4.79 6.42
CA ALA A 88 3.33 5.88 7.31
C ALA A 88 2.36 5.43 8.41
N ALA A 89 1.36 4.61 8.08
CA ALA A 89 0.44 4.07 9.06
C ALA A 89 1.13 3.15 10.08
N LEU A 90 2.06 2.30 9.63
CA LEU A 90 2.82 1.40 10.49
C LEU A 90 3.78 2.16 11.42
N VAL A 91 4.43 3.23 10.93
CA VAL A 91 5.27 4.10 11.75
C VAL A 91 4.44 4.82 12.83
N LEU A 92 3.27 5.38 12.46
CA LEU A 92 2.37 6.03 13.42
C LEU A 92 1.84 5.07 14.50
N ARG A 93 1.81 3.77 14.21
CA ARG A 93 1.42 2.72 15.16
C ARG A 93 2.61 2.15 15.96
N GLY A 94 3.83 2.65 15.73
CA GLY A 94 5.05 2.16 16.38
C GLY A 94 5.48 0.76 15.95
N VAL A 95 4.99 0.28 14.80
CA VAL A 95 5.38 -1.04 14.24
C VAL A 95 6.68 -0.92 13.45
N CYS A 96 6.79 0.12 12.61
CA CYS A 96 7.99 0.40 11.83
C CYS A 96 8.75 1.59 12.43
N PRO A 97 10.09 1.61 12.35
CA PRO A 97 10.90 2.73 12.84
C PRO A 97 10.86 3.93 11.89
N ARG A 98 11.14 5.14 12.43
CA ARG A 98 11.45 6.33 11.64
C ARG A 98 12.92 6.35 11.22
N ASN A 99 13.22 7.10 10.16
CA ASN A 99 14.56 7.28 9.59
C ASN A 99 15.27 5.98 9.17
N VAL A 100 14.52 4.90 9.02
CA VAL A 100 15.02 3.61 8.56
C VAL A 100 14.19 3.20 7.34
N PRO A 101 14.83 2.74 6.24
CA PRO A 101 14.11 2.19 5.11
C PRO A 101 13.29 0.97 5.51
N VAL A 102 12.05 0.93 5.05
CA VAL A 102 11.14 -0.22 5.18
C VAL A 102 10.86 -0.74 3.78
N ASP A 103 11.17 -1.99 3.53
CA ASP A 103 10.94 -2.64 2.25
C ASP A 103 9.48 -3.11 2.15
N VAL A 104 8.83 -2.70 1.08
CA VAL A 104 7.46 -3.08 0.72
C VAL A 104 7.52 -3.99 -0.49
N HIS A 105 7.30 -5.27 -0.28
CA HIS A 105 7.31 -6.30 -1.32
C HIS A 105 5.94 -6.37 -1.98
N LEU A 106 5.90 -6.02 -3.26
CA LEU A 106 4.71 -6.03 -4.11
C LEU A 106 4.85 -7.12 -5.18
N LEU A 107 3.78 -7.37 -5.92
CA LEU A 107 3.82 -8.31 -7.06
C LEU A 107 4.81 -7.89 -8.15
N GLY A 108 4.95 -6.58 -8.38
CA GLY A 108 5.81 -6.02 -9.42
C GLY A 108 7.24 -5.72 -8.97
N GLY A 109 7.58 -5.97 -7.70
CA GLY A 109 8.93 -5.69 -7.16
C GLY A 109 8.88 -5.06 -5.78
N THR A 110 10.02 -4.55 -5.33
CA THR A 110 10.17 -3.98 -3.99
C THR A 110 10.35 -2.47 -4.07
N LEU A 111 9.59 -1.75 -3.24
CA LEU A 111 9.78 -0.32 -2.97
C LEU A 111 10.33 -0.15 -1.56
N SER A 112 11.30 0.74 -1.38
CA SER A 112 11.85 1.09 -0.08
C SER A 112 11.32 2.45 0.35
N ILE A 113 10.64 2.51 1.49
CA ILE A 113 9.96 3.71 2.00
C ILE A 113 10.60 4.12 3.32
N THR A 114 10.98 5.38 3.44
CA THR A 114 11.48 5.96 4.69
C THR A 114 10.58 7.10 5.13
N ILE A 115 10.12 7.07 6.38
CA ILE A 115 9.45 8.22 7.03
C ILE A 115 10.50 8.92 7.86
N THR A 116 10.80 10.18 7.52
CA THR A 116 11.81 10.97 8.22
C THR A 116 11.31 11.46 9.59
N ALA A 117 12.22 12.04 10.38
CA ALA A 117 11.87 12.69 11.64
C ALA A 117 10.91 13.88 11.44
N ASP A 118 11.01 14.55 10.29
CA ASP A 118 10.21 15.72 9.92
C ASP A 118 8.91 15.35 9.17
N ASP A 119 8.53 14.06 9.18
CA ASP A 119 7.35 13.50 8.52
C ASP A 119 7.40 13.53 6.97
N ASP A 120 8.56 13.76 6.37
CA ASP A 120 8.73 13.55 4.94
C ASP A 120 8.72 12.07 4.58
N ILE A 121 8.21 11.76 3.39
CA ILE A 121 8.14 10.39 2.87
C ILE A 121 9.09 10.29 1.68
N LEU A 122 10.13 9.49 1.83
CA LEU A 122 11.07 9.17 0.78
C LEU A 122 10.72 7.79 0.20
N MET A 123 10.58 7.70 -1.10
CA MET A 123 10.32 6.45 -1.82
C MET A 123 11.45 6.18 -2.80
N THR A 124 12.03 4.99 -2.72
CA THR A 124 13.05 4.48 -3.63
C THR A 124 12.57 3.19 -4.28
N GLY A 125 12.79 3.05 -5.57
CA GLY A 125 12.44 1.84 -6.32
C GLY A 125 13.41 1.63 -7.48
N PRO A 126 13.41 0.43 -8.10
CA PRO A 126 14.20 0.14 -9.28
C PRO A 126 13.70 0.94 -10.48
N ALA A 127 14.61 1.26 -11.39
CA ALA A 127 14.28 1.85 -12.68
C ALA A 127 15.15 1.18 -13.76
N GLU A 128 14.49 0.61 -14.76
CA GLU A 128 15.17 -0.06 -15.88
C GLU A 128 14.71 0.54 -17.21
N THR A 129 15.64 0.63 -18.18
CA THR A 129 15.30 1.09 -19.52
C THR A 129 14.54 -0.01 -20.25
N ALA A 130 13.25 0.20 -20.51
CA ALA A 130 12.43 -0.76 -21.24
C ALA A 130 12.73 -0.72 -22.76
N PHE A 131 12.97 0.46 -23.33
CA PHE A 131 13.36 0.64 -24.72
C PHE A 131 13.97 2.04 -24.95
N VAL A 132 14.67 2.21 -26.07
CA VAL A 132 15.12 3.49 -26.58
C VAL A 132 14.49 3.71 -27.96
N GLY A 133 13.92 4.89 -28.21
CA GLY A 133 13.24 5.23 -29.46
C GLY A 133 13.50 6.68 -29.88
N CYS A 134 13.15 7.01 -31.12
CA CYS A 134 13.14 8.36 -31.64
C CYS A 134 11.71 8.76 -31.96
N VAL A 135 11.36 10.04 -31.74
CA VAL A 135 10.10 10.65 -32.14
C VAL A 135 10.39 11.84 -33.04
N GLU A 136 9.69 11.95 -34.15
CA GLU A 136 9.70 13.17 -34.99
C GLU A 136 8.72 14.19 -34.35
N VAL A 137 9.17 15.43 -34.18
CA VAL A 137 8.44 16.57 -33.63
C VAL A 137 8.27 17.64 -34.71
#